data_050411c54de493002863d929ce415f7c
#
_entry.id   050411c54de493002863d929ce415f7c
#
_cell.length_a   1.000
_cell.length_b   1.000
_cell.length_c   1.000
_cell.angle_alpha   90.00
_cell.angle_beta   90.00
_cell.angle_gamma   90.00
#
_symmetry.space_group_name_H-M   'P 1'
#
loop_
_entity.id
_entity.type
_entity.pdbx_description
1 polymer ?
#
loop_
_entity_poly.entity_id
_entity_poly.type
_entity_poly.pdbx_seq_one_letter_code
_entity_poly.pdbx_strand_id
1 'polypeptide(L)'
;METRVAVISIIVQNKESVPDLNSILSEFGDCIIGRMGIPYHKKSVSIISIALDAEQSTIDKLNEKIERLSGVQAKTAYGNI
;
A
#
# COMPACT_ATOMS: atom_id res chain seq x y z
N MET A 1 -4.76 -11.78 19.39
CA MET A 1 -3.89 -12.02 18.24
C MET A 1 -2.98 -10.85 18.01
N GLU A 2 -1.73 -11.14 17.72
CA GLU A 2 -0.73 -10.09 17.61
C GLU A 2 -0.80 -9.37 16.29
N THR A 3 -0.69 -8.07 16.36
CA THR A 3 -0.58 -7.23 15.16
C THR A 3 0.81 -6.64 15.08
N ARG A 4 1.15 -6.19 13.89
CA ARG A 4 2.45 -5.56 13.61
C ARG A 4 2.24 -4.20 12.98
N VAL A 5 3.06 -3.26 13.37
CA VAL A 5 3.11 -1.96 12.71
C VAL A 5 4.00 -2.09 11.49
N ALA A 6 3.53 -1.60 10.36
CA ALA A 6 4.27 -1.68 9.11
C ALA A 6 4.00 -0.44 8.25
N VAL A 7 4.93 -0.18 7.33
CA VAL A 7 4.75 0.85 6.31
C VAL A 7 4.94 0.19 4.95
N ILE A 8 3.97 0.39 4.06
CA ILE A 8 4.07 -0.08 2.69
C ILE A 8 4.35 1.12 1.79
N SER A 9 5.47 1.05 1.07
CA SER A 9 5.84 2.07 0.10
C SER A 9 5.43 1.58 -1.28
N ILE A 10 4.67 2.39 -2.00
CA ILE A 10 4.07 1.99 -3.27
C ILE A 10 4.46 3.01 -4.34
N ILE A 11 4.91 2.53 -5.49
CA ILE A 11 5.17 3.38 -6.66
C ILE A 11 4.27 2.89 -7.78
N VAL A 12 3.43 3.78 -8.29
CA VAL A 12 2.47 3.46 -9.35
C VAL A 12 2.95 4.11 -10.64
N GLN A 13 3.31 3.29 -11.62
CA GLN A 13 3.71 3.76 -12.95
C GLN A 13 2.57 3.74 -13.95
N ASN A 14 1.56 2.91 -13.71
CA ASN A 14 0.40 2.80 -14.59
C ASN A 14 -0.82 3.48 -13.94
N LYS A 15 -1.21 4.62 -14.48
CA LYS A 15 -2.34 5.40 -13.95
C LYS A 15 -3.66 4.63 -13.95
N GLU A 16 -3.81 3.67 -14.86
CA GLU A 16 -5.02 2.87 -14.93
C GLU A 16 -5.20 1.96 -13.73
N SER A 17 -4.13 1.69 -12.99
CA SER A 17 -4.18 0.88 -11.78
C SER A 17 -4.62 1.67 -10.54
N VAL A 18 -4.68 3.01 -10.60
CA VAL A 18 -5.00 3.85 -9.44
C VAL A 18 -6.40 3.56 -8.88
N PRO A 19 -7.47 3.45 -9.68
CA PRO A 19 -8.79 3.14 -9.12
C PRO A 19 -8.82 1.80 -8.39
N ASP A 20 -8.16 0.78 -8.95
CA ASP A 20 -8.09 -0.54 -8.31
C ASP A 20 -7.29 -0.48 -7.01
N LEU A 21 -6.18 0.25 -7.01
CA LEU A 21 -5.38 0.43 -5.81
C LEU A 21 -6.21 1.11 -4.72
N ASN A 22 -6.93 2.17 -5.05
CA ASN A 22 -7.77 2.87 -4.09
C ASN A 22 -8.87 1.96 -3.52
N SER A 23 -9.45 1.09 -4.35
CA SER A 23 -10.45 0.12 -3.89
C SER A 23 -9.84 -0.88 -2.91
N ILE A 24 -8.64 -1.37 -3.19
CA ILE A 24 -7.93 -2.29 -2.29
C ILE A 24 -7.65 -1.61 -0.96
N LEU A 25 -7.15 -0.38 -0.98
CA LEU A 25 -6.84 0.35 0.24
C LEU A 25 -8.10 0.64 1.08
N SER A 26 -9.22 0.90 0.44
CA SER A 26 -10.51 1.06 1.13
C SER A 26 -10.95 -0.23 1.80
N GLU A 27 -10.76 -1.35 1.14
CA GLU A 27 -11.09 -2.66 1.68
C GLU A 27 -10.34 -2.93 2.99
N PHE A 28 -9.10 -2.47 3.08
CA PHE A 28 -8.25 -2.66 4.26
C PHE A 28 -8.23 -1.44 5.20
N GLY A 29 -9.19 -0.53 5.03
CA GLY A 29 -9.19 0.74 5.75
C GLY A 29 -9.16 0.62 7.26
N ASP A 30 -9.76 -0.44 7.82
CA ASP A 30 -9.82 -0.62 9.28
C ASP A 30 -8.43 -0.79 9.91
N CYS A 31 -7.46 -1.31 9.18
CA CYS A 31 -6.12 -1.50 9.72
C CYS A 31 -5.13 -0.42 9.28
N ILE A 32 -5.55 0.51 8.43
CA ILE A 32 -4.68 1.59 7.96
C ILE A 32 -4.73 2.75 8.94
N ILE A 33 -3.57 3.11 9.49
CA ILE A 33 -3.43 4.22 10.43
C ILE A 33 -3.43 5.56 9.69
N GLY A 34 -2.82 5.59 8.50
CA GLY A 34 -2.75 6.79 7.70
C GLY A 34 -2.13 6.51 6.35
N ARG A 35 -2.28 7.43 5.43
CA ARG A 35 -1.69 7.30 4.10
C ARG A 35 -1.27 8.68 3.58
N MET A 36 -0.25 8.65 2.73
CA MET A 36 0.24 9.85 2.06
C MET A 36 0.41 9.51 0.59
N GLY A 37 0.01 10.43 -0.28
CA GLY A 37 0.17 10.24 -1.72
C GLY A 37 0.76 11.48 -2.35
N ILE A 38 1.77 11.31 -3.19
CA ILE A 38 2.42 12.41 -3.90
C ILE A 38 2.49 12.06 -5.38
N PRO A 39 1.74 12.79 -6.23
CA PRO A 39 1.91 12.62 -7.66
C PRO A 39 3.21 13.30 -8.10
N TYR A 40 4.02 12.58 -8.86
CA TYR A 40 5.27 13.14 -9.39
C TYR A 40 5.18 13.20 -10.91
N HIS A 41 4.74 14.33 -11.40
CA HIS A 41 4.43 14.52 -12.82
C HIS A 41 5.65 14.39 -13.72
N LYS A 42 6.81 14.78 -13.22
CA LYS A 42 8.05 14.78 -14.00
C LYS A 42 8.41 13.39 -14.53
N LYS A 43 8.05 12.34 -13.79
CA LYS A 43 8.27 10.95 -14.20
C LYS A 43 6.98 10.17 -14.40
N SER A 44 5.86 10.84 -14.36
CA SER A 44 4.53 10.24 -14.55
C SER A 44 4.28 9.08 -13.60
N VAL A 45 4.68 9.22 -12.34
CA VAL A 45 4.44 8.20 -11.30
C VAL A 45 3.69 8.81 -10.13
N SER A 46 3.03 7.95 -9.36
CA SER A 46 2.47 8.32 -8.06
C SER A 46 3.23 7.58 -6.98
N ILE A 47 3.57 8.27 -5.91
CA ILE A 47 4.29 7.71 -4.77
C ILE A 47 3.31 7.68 -3.60
N ILE A 48 3.06 6.50 -3.04
CA ILE A 48 2.08 6.33 -1.97
C ILE A 48 2.75 5.61 -0.82
N SER A 49 2.53 6.12 0.40
CA SER A 49 3.02 5.48 1.60
C SER A 49 1.84 5.22 2.53
N ILE A 50 1.78 4.01 3.07
CA ILE A 50 0.68 3.59 3.94
C ILE A 50 1.25 3.06 5.25
N ALA A 51 0.78 3.63 6.36
CA ALA A 51 1.10 3.12 7.69
C ALA A 51 -0.06 2.27 8.16
N LEU A 52 0.22 1.10 8.70
CA LEU A 52 -0.83 0.19 9.14
C LEU A 52 -0.41 -0.61 10.36
N ASP A 53 -1.40 -1.14 11.04
CA ASP A 53 -1.23 -2.05 12.17
C ASP A 53 -2.21 -3.20 11.95
N ALA A 54 -1.67 -4.40 11.68
CA ALA A 54 -2.50 -5.55 11.32
C ALA A 54 -1.76 -6.85 11.58
N GLU A 55 -2.53 -7.94 11.60
CA GLU A 55 -1.94 -9.27 11.66
C GLU A 55 -1.11 -9.55 10.41
N GLN A 56 -0.10 -10.37 10.55
CA GLN A 56 0.80 -10.68 9.43
C GLN A 56 0.03 -11.23 8.22
N SER A 57 -0.95 -12.08 8.44
CA SER A 57 -1.74 -12.63 7.34
C SER A 57 -2.51 -11.56 6.57
N THR A 58 -2.98 -10.55 7.26
CA THR A 58 -3.69 -9.42 6.63
C THR A 58 -2.72 -8.57 5.81
N ILE A 59 -1.54 -8.30 6.35
CA ILE A 59 -0.49 -7.55 5.64
C ILE A 59 -0.09 -8.30 4.37
N ASP A 60 0.08 -9.61 4.47
CA ASP A 60 0.45 -10.43 3.31
C ASP A 60 -0.62 -10.39 2.22
N LYS A 61 -1.89 -10.46 2.59
CA LYS A 61 -3.00 -10.35 1.63
C LYS A 61 -3.02 -9.01 0.94
N LEU A 62 -2.82 -7.94 1.71
CA LEU A 62 -2.80 -6.59 1.17
C LEU A 62 -1.65 -6.42 0.17
N ASN A 63 -0.45 -6.85 0.55
CA ASN A 63 0.72 -6.79 -0.33
C ASN A 63 0.48 -7.57 -1.62
N GLU A 64 -0.08 -8.76 -1.51
CA GLU A 64 -0.34 -9.62 -2.67
C GLU A 64 -1.30 -8.94 -3.65
N LYS A 65 -2.36 -8.35 -3.13
CA LYS A 65 -3.34 -7.65 -3.98
C LYS A 65 -2.72 -6.43 -4.67
N ILE A 66 -1.89 -5.68 -3.96
CA ILE A 66 -1.22 -4.50 -4.52
C ILE A 66 -0.24 -4.93 -5.62
N GLU A 67 0.55 -5.95 -5.36
CA GLU A 67 1.59 -6.38 -6.30
C GLU A 67 1.02 -6.98 -7.59
N ARG A 68 -0.23 -7.44 -7.59
CA ARG A 68 -0.89 -7.94 -8.80
C ARG A 68 -1.29 -6.83 -9.76
N LEU A 69 -1.31 -5.59 -9.32
CA LEU A 69 -1.71 -4.49 -10.19
C LEU A 69 -0.61 -4.17 -11.20
N SER A 70 -1.02 -3.90 -12.43
CA SER A 70 -0.09 -3.58 -13.50
C SER A 70 0.65 -2.27 -13.21
N GLY A 71 1.98 -2.28 -13.35
CA GLY A 71 2.79 -1.09 -13.17
C GLY A 71 2.88 -0.58 -11.75
N VAL A 72 2.67 -1.46 -10.77
CA VAL A 72 2.71 -1.09 -9.35
C VAL A 72 3.81 -1.88 -8.65
N GLN A 73 4.66 -1.18 -7.91
CA GLN A 73 5.71 -1.76 -7.09
C GLN A 73 5.41 -1.46 -5.63
N ALA A 74 5.61 -2.42 -4.75
CA ALA A 74 5.39 -2.23 -3.33
C ALA A 74 6.48 -2.89 -2.50
N LYS A 75 6.87 -2.24 -1.42
CA LYS A 75 7.83 -2.75 -0.44
C LYS A 75 7.31 -2.46 0.94
N THR A 76 7.44 -3.43 1.83
CA THR A 76 6.97 -3.30 3.21
C THR A 76 8.14 -3.24 4.17
N ALA A 77 8.11 -2.26 5.07
CA ALA A 77 9.03 -2.16 6.18
C ALA A 77 8.26 -2.44 7.46
N TYR A 78 8.80 -3.29 8.32
CA TYR A 78 8.14 -3.66 9.58
C TYR A 78 8.81 -2.99 10.76
N GLY A 79 7.99 -2.53 11.70
CA GLY A 79 8.48 -2.07 12.98
C GLY A 79 8.65 -3.26 13.93
N ASN A 80 9.44 -3.04 15.00
CA ASN A 80 9.63 -4.04 16.05
C ASN A 80 8.65 -3.84 17.20
N ILE A 81 7.47 -3.39 16.89
CA ILE A 81 6.44 -3.08 17.90
C ILE A 81 5.11 -3.64 17.46
#